data_56edc0d358dd34ac8bd9137dbd703f2a
#
_entry.id   56edc0d358dd34ac8bd9137dbd703f2a
#
_cell.length_a   1.000
_cell.length_b   1.000
_cell.length_c   1.000
_cell.angle_alpha   90.00
_cell.angle_beta   90.00
_cell.angle_gamma   90.00
#
_symmetry.space_group_name_H-M   'P 1'
#
loop_
_entity.id
_entity.type
_entity.pdbx_description
1 polymer ?
#
loop_
_entity_poly.entity_id
_entity_poly.type
_entity_poly.pdbx_seq_one_letter_code
_entity_poly.pdbx_strand_id
1 'polypeptide(L)'
;VSVNAWKVDGDSSKMFIEPNTAVRVNDLLYGLIVQSGNDAAVTLAEAVAGNVPAFADLMNREAQRMGLKNTRFANPHGLPDPNNYSTARDLSVLASRLIADFPEFYKIYSTKSFTYNRITQPNRNRLLWLDPTVDGMKTGHTQAAGYCLIASARRLNGSNERRLISVVLGT
;
A
#
# COMPACT_ATOMS: atom_id res chain seq x y z
N VAL A 1 4.21 -0.06 -19.27
CA VAL A 1 4.70 0.96 -18.33
C VAL A 1 4.87 2.28 -19.06
N SER A 2 4.24 3.32 -18.56
CA SER A 2 4.35 4.68 -19.10
C SER A 2 5.67 5.36 -18.69
N VAL A 3 6.03 6.42 -19.42
CA VAL A 3 7.14 7.30 -19.04
C VAL A 3 6.83 8.04 -17.72
N ASN A 4 5.54 8.35 -17.47
CA ASN A 4 5.12 9.01 -16.22
C ASN A 4 5.37 8.12 -15.00
N ALA A 5 5.05 6.82 -15.09
CA ALA A 5 5.33 5.86 -14.02
C ALA A 5 6.84 5.74 -13.73
N TRP A 6 7.66 5.73 -14.78
CA TRP A 6 9.12 5.69 -14.65
C TRP A 6 9.69 6.97 -14.02
N LYS A 7 9.14 8.13 -14.37
CA LYS A 7 9.58 9.46 -13.88
C LYS A 7 9.06 9.83 -12.48
N VAL A 8 8.25 8.99 -11.84
CA VAL A 8 7.84 9.28 -10.46
C VAL A 8 9.07 9.61 -9.63
N ASP A 9 8.98 10.65 -8.85
CA ASP A 9 10.02 11.34 -8.06
C ASP A 9 11.29 10.51 -7.80
N GLY A 10 12.46 11.02 -8.19
CA GLY A 10 13.73 10.28 -8.22
C GLY A 10 14.13 9.65 -6.89
N ASP A 11 13.83 10.32 -5.76
CA ASP A 11 14.18 9.85 -4.41
C ASP A 11 13.12 8.95 -3.77
N SER A 12 12.05 8.67 -4.48
CA SER A 12 10.96 7.84 -3.97
C SER A 12 11.24 6.34 -4.11
N SER A 13 10.50 5.54 -3.34
CA SER A 13 10.59 4.08 -3.42
C SER A 13 10.12 3.55 -4.76
N LYS A 14 10.92 2.68 -5.39
CA LYS A 14 10.64 2.09 -6.71
C LYS A 14 10.85 0.57 -6.71
N MET A 15 10.11 -0.14 -7.56
CA MET A 15 10.44 -1.51 -7.92
C MET A 15 11.37 -1.59 -9.13
N PHE A 16 11.72 -0.45 -9.73
CA PHE A 16 12.62 -0.30 -10.88
C PHE A 16 12.08 -0.92 -12.17
N ILE A 17 10.84 -0.57 -12.51
CA ILE A 17 10.27 -0.90 -13.82
C ILE A 17 10.81 0.03 -14.90
N GLU A 18 10.93 -0.49 -16.12
CA GLU A 18 11.42 0.28 -17.27
C GLU A 18 10.25 0.79 -18.14
N PRO A 19 10.36 2.00 -18.72
CA PRO A 19 9.33 2.52 -19.59
C PRO A 19 9.22 1.66 -20.86
N ASN A 20 8.01 1.64 -21.44
CA ASN A 20 7.68 0.87 -22.64
C ASN A 20 7.84 -0.65 -22.51
N THR A 21 7.93 -1.17 -21.29
CA THR A 21 7.94 -2.61 -21.03
C THR A 21 6.57 -3.11 -20.57
N ALA A 22 6.30 -4.38 -20.82
CA ALA A 22 5.15 -5.08 -20.25
C ALA A 22 5.54 -5.70 -18.90
N VAL A 23 4.77 -5.44 -17.87
CA VAL A 23 4.96 -6.02 -16.53
C VAL A 23 3.68 -6.72 -16.10
N ARG A 24 3.80 -7.91 -15.54
CA ARG A 24 2.63 -8.65 -15.05
C ARG A 24 1.98 -7.91 -13.89
N VAL A 25 0.64 -7.87 -13.86
CA VAL A 25 -0.11 -7.21 -12.78
C VAL A 25 0.28 -7.77 -11.40
N ASN A 26 0.51 -9.07 -11.31
CA ASN A 26 0.93 -9.69 -10.06
C ASN A 26 2.29 -9.14 -9.57
N ASP A 27 3.26 -8.95 -10.46
CA ASP A 27 4.56 -8.38 -10.10
C ASP A 27 4.42 -6.92 -9.65
N LEU A 28 3.53 -6.14 -10.30
CA LEU A 28 3.20 -4.78 -9.88
C LEU A 28 2.57 -4.74 -8.48
N LEU A 29 1.69 -5.68 -8.14
CA LEU A 29 1.11 -5.79 -6.80
C LEU A 29 2.17 -6.10 -5.74
N TYR A 30 3.08 -7.04 -6.01
CA TYR A 30 4.21 -7.30 -5.12
C TYR A 30 5.13 -6.08 -4.98
N GLY A 31 5.48 -5.43 -6.08
CA GLY A 31 6.29 -4.21 -6.07
C GLY A 31 5.63 -3.07 -5.27
N LEU A 32 4.33 -2.87 -5.45
CA LEU A 32 3.55 -1.87 -4.71
C LEU A 32 3.51 -2.18 -3.20
N ILE A 33 3.21 -3.41 -2.84
CA ILE A 33 2.93 -3.79 -1.44
C ILE A 33 4.22 -3.99 -0.65
N VAL A 34 5.16 -4.78 -1.17
CA VAL A 34 6.39 -5.17 -0.46
C VAL A 34 7.44 -4.06 -0.49
N GLN A 35 7.66 -3.47 -1.67
CA GLN A 35 8.70 -2.47 -1.89
C GLN A 35 8.19 -1.03 -1.74
N SER A 36 6.86 -0.84 -1.67
CA SER A 36 6.24 0.48 -1.71
C SER A 36 6.56 1.23 -3.03
N GLY A 37 6.60 0.50 -4.15
CA GLY A 37 6.99 1.02 -5.46
C GLY A 37 6.00 2.05 -5.99
N ASN A 38 6.41 3.32 -6.03
CA ASN A 38 5.58 4.41 -6.56
C ASN A 38 5.40 4.29 -8.07
N ASP A 39 6.41 3.78 -8.77
CA ASP A 39 6.35 3.42 -10.19
C ASP A 39 5.29 2.33 -10.46
N ALA A 40 5.22 1.31 -9.62
CA ALA A 40 4.17 0.30 -9.69
C ALA A 40 2.78 0.88 -9.41
N ALA A 41 2.66 1.79 -8.43
CA ALA A 41 1.39 2.45 -8.10
C ALA A 41 0.84 3.26 -9.29
N VAL A 42 1.68 4.06 -9.94
CA VAL A 42 1.30 4.84 -11.11
C VAL A 42 0.94 3.92 -12.29
N THR A 43 1.74 2.88 -12.53
CA THR A 43 1.46 1.92 -13.61
C THR A 43 0.10 1.24 -13.44
N LEU A 44 -0.22 0.80 -12.22
CA LEU A 44 -1.52 0.20 -11.91
C LEU A 44 -2.67 1.22 -12.06
N ALA A 45 -2.47 2.45 -11.58
CA ALA A 45 -3.46 3.51 -11.69
C ALA A 45 -3.80 3.83 -13.16
N GLU A 46 -2.78 3.97 -14.01
CA GLU A 46 -2.96 4.21 -15.44
C GLU A 46 -3.61 3.02 -16.16
N ALA A 47 -3.25 1.79 -15.79
CA ALA A 47 -3.84 0.59 -16.37
C ALA A 47 -5.34 0.44 -16.02
N VAL A 48 -5.76 0.85 -14.82
CA VAL A 48 -7.15 0.73 -14.36
C VAL A 48 -8.01 1.89 -14.84
N ALA A 49 -7.51 3.12 -14.79
CA ALA A 49 -8.31 4.34 -14.99
C ALA A 49 -7.82 5.23 -16.13
N GLY A 50 -6.77 4.84 -16.85
CA GLY A 50 -6.19 5.59 -17.94
C GLY A 50 -5.22 6.70 -17.50
N ASN A 51 -5.38 7.28 -16.34
CA ASN A 51 -4.50 8.29 -15.76
C ASN A 51 -4.62 8.37 -14.24
N VAL A 52 -3.64 9.02 -13.59
CA VAL A 52 -3.58 9.16 -12.13
C VAL A 52 -4.77 9.95 -11.55
N PRO A 53 -5.20 11.10 -12.10
CA PRO A 53 -6.38 11.79 -11.57
C PRO A 53 -7.65 10.95 -11.59
N ALA A 54 -7.95 10.27 -12.69
CA ALA A 54 -9.11 9.39 -12.77
C ALA A 54 -9.05 8.22 -11.77
N PHE A 55 -7.86 7.70 -11.51
CA PHE A 55 -7.66 6.68 -10.48
C PHE A 55 -7.87 7.25 -9.06
N ALA A 56 -7.39 8.46 -8.77
CA ALA A 56 -7.66 9.13 -7.50
C ALA A 56 -9.17 9.34 -7.27
N ASP A 57 -9.93 9.65 -8.33
CA ASP A 57 -11.39 9.73 -8.25
C ASP A 57 -12.02 8.36 -7.93
N LEU A 58 -11.49 7.26 -8.50
CA LEU A 58 -11.91 5.90 -8.13
C LEU A 58 -11.62 5.61 -6.65
N MET A 59 -10.41 5.92 -6.17
CA MET A 59 -10.05 5.74 -4.76
C MET A 59 -11.01 6.52 -3.84
N ASN A 60 -11.36 7.76 -4.19
CA ASN A 60 -12.27 8.58 -3.39
C ASN A 60 -13.71 8.06 -3.41
N ARG A 61 -14.20 7.51 -4.54
CA ARG A 61 -15.51 6.84 -4.57
C ARG A 61 -15.53 5.60 -3.67
N GLU A 62 -14.47 4.80 -3.67
CA GLU A 62 -14.36 3.65 -2.77
C GLU A 62 -14.26 4.08 -1.30
N ALA A 63 -13.53 5.14 -0.98
CA ALA A 63 -13.49 5.72 0.36
C ALA A 63 -14.89 6.11 0.85
N GLN A 64 -15.67 6.80 0.01
CA GLN A 64 -17.06 7.16 0.31
C GLN A 64 -17.95 5.91 0.51
N ARG A 65 -17.83 4.90 -0.37
CA ARG A 65 -18.58 3.63 -0.27
C ARG A 65 -18.28 2.89 1.04
N MET A 66 -17.06 2.97 1.52
CA MET A 66 -16.62 2.39 2.81
C MET A 66 -16.96 3.28 4.02
N GLY A 67 -17.48 4.48 3.82
CA GLY A 67 -17.82 5.43 4.89
C GLY A 67 -16.60 6.12 5.52
N LEU A 68 -15.49 6.28 4.79
CA LEU A 68 -14.28 6.96 5.25
C LEU A 68 -14.49 8.48 5.18
N LYS A 69 -15.07 9.05 6.22
CA LYS A 69 -15.56 10.44 6.21
C LYS A 69 -14.45 11.50 6.26
N ASN A 70 -13.26 11.12 6.72
CA ASN A 70 -12.12 12.03 6.91
C ASN A 70 -10.92 11.58 6.07
N THR A 71 -11.19 11.04 4.89
CA THR A 71 -10.16 10.53 3.97
C THR A 71 -10.36 11.12 2.59
N ARG A 72 -9.27 11.57 2.00
CA ARG A 72 -9.18 11.98 0.61
C ARG A 72 -7.85 11.52 0.02
N PHE A 73 -7.89 11.00 -1.18
CA PHE A 73 -6.74 10.56 -1.95
C PHE A 73 -6.52 11.49 -3.14
N ALA A 74 -5.31 12.03 -3.26
CA ALA A 74 -4.89 12.86 -4.40
C ALA A 74 -4.04 12.07 -5.40
N ASN A 75 -3.42 10.97 -4.95
CA ASN A 75 -2.54 10.16 -5.78
C ASN A 75 -2.49 8.70 -5.28
N PRO A 76 -2.02 7.75 -6.11
CA PRO A 76 -2.02 6.34 -5.77
C PRO A 76 -0.84 5.89 -4.90
N HIS A 77 0.16 6.74 -4.68
CA HIS A 77 1.44 6.36 -4.06
C HIS A 77 1.66 6.99 -2.68
N GLY A 78 0.86 7.99 -2.28
CA GLY A 78 0.96 8.60 -0.97
C GLY A 78 2.08 9.65 -0.82
N LEU A 79 2.67 10.14 -1.92
CA LEU A 79 3.56 11.30 -1.87
C LEU A 79 2.77 12.55 -1.43
N PRO A 80 3.44 13.54 -0.79
CA PRO A 80 2.77 14.68 -0.23
C PRO A 80 1.92 15.45 -1.24
N ASP A 81 0.69 15.72 -0.87
CA ASP A 81 -0.25 16.59 -1.56
C ASP A 81 -1.22 17.16 -0.51
N PRO A 82 -1.55 18.47 -0.54
CA PRO A 82 -2.49 19.07 0.43
C PRO A 82 -3.86 18.38 0.50
N ASN A 83 -4.26 17.73 -0.58
CA ASN A 83 -5.52 17.00 -0.67
C ASN A 83 -5.39 15.50 -0.34
N ASN A 84 -4.22 15.04 0.11
CA ASN A 84 -3.97 13.64 0.47
C ASN A 84 -3.93 13.51 2.00
N TYR A 85 -5.06 13.14 2.60
CA TYR A 85 -5.19 13.02 4.05
C TYR A 85 -6.09 11.85 4.46
N SER A 86 -5.89 11.37 5.67
CA SER A 86 -6.73 10.34 6.30
C SER A 86 -6.64 10.43 7.83
N THR A 87 -7.36 9.53 8.51
CA THR A 87 -7.30 9.34 9.97
C THR A 87 -6.99 7.89 10.31
N ALA A 88 -6.46 7.64 11.51
CA ALA A 88 -6.21 6.29 11.99
C ALA A 88 -7.51 5.46 12.01
N ARG A 89 -8.67 6.07 12.34
CA ARG A 89 -9.98 5.40 12.30
C ARG A 89 -10.34 4.97 10.87
N ASP A 90 -10.28 5.86 9.91
CA ASP A 90 -10.66 5.56 8.53
C ASP A 90 -9.72 4.49 7.94
N LEU A 91 -8.41 4.59 8.20
CA LEU A 91 -7.45 3.59 7.75
C LEU A 91 -7.65 2.22 8.43
N SER A 92 -8.15 2.18 9.67
CA SER A 92 -8.51 0.91 10.31
C SER A 92 -9.71 0.23 9.63
N VAL A 93 -10.69 1.03 9.19
CA VAL A 93 -11.83 0.54 8.39
C VAL A 93 -11.36 0.03 7.04
N LEU A 94 -10.53 0.81 6.32
CA LEU A 94 -9.95 0.40 5.05
C LEU A 94 -9.18 -0.91 5.16
N ALA A 95 -8.31 -1.03 6.19
CA ALA A 95 -7.53 -2.23 6.44
C ALA A 95 -8.42 -3.45 6.73
N SER A 96 -9.46 -3.29 7.55
CA SER A 96 -10.43 -4.34 7.85
C SER A 96 -11.17 -4.81 6.60
N ARG A 97 -11.61 -3.89 5.75
CA ARG A 97 -12.28 -4.20 4.48
C ARG A 97 -11.35 -4.92 3.51
N LEU A 98 -10.10 -4.47 3.37
CA LEU A 98 -9.11 -5.11 2.51
C LEU A 98 -8.88 -6.58 2.91
N ILE A 99 -8.76 -6.86 4.21
CA ILE A 99 -8.59 -8.21 4.74
C ILE A 99 -9.83 -9.08 4.44
N ALA A 100 -11.03 -8.52 4.65
CA ALA A 100 -12.28 -9.26 4.50
C ALA A 100 -12.66 -9.49 3.03
N ASP A 101 -12.50 -8.47 2.18
CA ASP A 101 -12.99 -8.49 0.81
C ASP A 101 -11.98 -9.13 -0.17
N PHE A 102 -10.67 -9.09 0.16
CA PHE A 102 -9.60 -9.55 -0.71
C PHE A 102 -8.59 -10.46 0.00
N PRO A 103 -9.02 -11.55 0.68
CA PRO A 103 -8.15 -12.38 1.51
C PRO A 103 -7.01 -13.03 0.71
N GLU A 104 -7.20 -13.35 -0.57
CA GLU A 104 -6.15 -13.94 -1.40
C GLU A 104 -5.04 -12.93 -1.72
N PHE A 105 -5.39 -11.68 -2.03
CA PHE A 105 -4.42 -10.61 -2.27
C PHE A 105 -3.77 -10.14 -0.98
N TYR A 106 -4.50 -10.22 0.14
CA TYR A 106 -3.97 -9.85 1.44
C TYR A 106 -2.73 -10.67 1.84
N LYS A 107 -2.59 -11.89 1.37
CA LYS A 107 -1.40 -12.73 1.61
C LYS A 107 -0.09 -12.09 1.15
N ILE A 108 -0.13 -11.18 0.16
CA ILE A 108 1.05 -10.45 -0.32
C ILE A 108 1.68 -9.60 0.79
N TYR A 109 0.87 -9.07 1.71
CA TYR A 109 1.34 -8.18 2.79
C TYR A 109 2.26 -8.88 3.81
N SER A 110 2.21 -10.20 3.90
CA SER A 110 3.11 -11.01 4.74
C SER A 110 4.43 -11.37 4.04
N THR A 111 4.59 -11.02 2.78
CA THR A 111 5.80 -11.31 2.00
C THR A 111 6.98 -10.49 2.54
N LYS A 112 8.04 -11.19 2.95
CA LYS A 112 9.20 -10.56 3.60
C LYS A 112 10.15 -9.87 2.63
N SER A 113 10.25 -10.37 1.39
CA SER A 113 11.09 -9.76 0.35
C SER A 113 10.53 -10.10 -1.03
N PHE A 114 10.82 -9.25 -2.00
CA PHE A 114 10.45 -9.46 -3.40
C PHE A 114 11.62 -9.11 -4.31
N THR A 115 11.82 -9.90 -5.33
CA THR A 115 12.88 -9.71 -6.34
C THR A 115 12.26 -9.37 -7.68
N TYR A 116 12.63 -8.23 -8.24
CA TYR A 116 12.28 -7.84 -9.60
C TYR A 116 13.53 -7.35 -10.33
N ASN A 117 13.70 -7.72 -11.59
CA ASN A 117 14.87 -7.38 -12.41
C ASN A 117 16.22 -7.62 -11.69
N ARG A 118 16.35 -8.73 -10.98
CA ARG A 118 17.53 -9.12 -10.16
C ARG A 118 17.80 -8.19 -8.96
N ILE A 119 16.89 -7.29 -8.65
CA ILE A 119 16.96 -6.40 -7.47
C ILE A 119 16.04 -6.98 -6.40
N THR A 120 16.62 -7.44 -5.30
CA THR A 120 15.85 -7.93 -4.14
C THR A 120 15.71 -6.82 -3.13
N GLN A 121 14.47 -6.53 -2.72
CA GLN A 121 14.17 -5.52 -1.70
C GLN A 121 13.33 -6.16 -0.58
N PRO A 122 13.68 -5.91 0.69
CA PRO A 122 12.92 -6.39 1.82
C PRO A 122 11.65 -5.56 2.04
N ASN A 123 10.64 -6.18 2.63
CA ASN A 123 9.49 -5.46 3.17
C ASN A 123 9.96 -4.52 4.29
N ARG A 124 9.41 -3.32 4.35
CA ARG A 124 9.78 -2.33 5.38
C ARG A 124 9.05 -2.54 6.71
N ASN A 125 8.03 -3.38 6.74
CA ASN A 125 7.35 -3.76 7.98
C ASN A 125 8.19 -4.77 8.77
N ARG A 126 9.04 -4.27 9.65
CA ARG A 126 9.94 -5.09 10.47
C ARG A 126 9.21 -6.03 11.43
N LEU A 127 7.93 -5.77 11.75
CA LEU A 127 7.13 -6.64 12.61
C LEU A 127 6.96 -8.05 12.01
N LEU A 128 7.02 -8.20 10.68
CA LEU A 128 6.98 -9.50 10.01
C LEU A 128 8.10 -10.46 10.44
N TRP A 129 9.21 -9.94 10.98
CA TRP A 129 10.33 -10.74 11.49
C TRP A 129 10.32 -10.85 13.02
N LEU A 130 9.75 -9.86 13.70
CA LEU A 130 9.79 -9.75 15.15
C LEU A 130 8.64 -10.50 15.84
N ASP A 131 7.48 -10.58 15.20
CA ASP A 131 6.29 -11.21 15.76
C ASP A 131 5.66 -12.16 14.72
N PRO A 132 5.69 -13.48 14.93
CA PRO A 132 5.15 -14.46 13.98
C PRO A 132 3.63 -14.39 13.81
N THR A 133 2.92 -13.68 14.68
CA THR A 133 1.48 -13.47 14.57
C THR A 133 1.11 -12.33 13.61
N VAL A 134 2.09 -11.47 13.26
CA VAL A 134 1.92 -10.35 12.34
C VAL A 134 1.93 -10.85 10.89
N ASP A 135 0.90 -10.49 10.12
CA ASP A 135 0.75 -10.88 8.72
C ASP A 135 0.55 -9.69 7.75
N GLY A 136 0.76 -8.48 8.23
CA GLY A 136 0.68 -7.23 7.45
C GLY A 136 0.91 -6.00 8.32
N MET A 137 0.77 -4.81 7.88
CA MET A 137 0.20 -4.47 6.59
C MET A 137 1.16 -3.54 5.81
N LYS A 138 1.13 -2.24 6.10
CA LYS A 138 1.84 -1.26 5.25
C LYS A 138 2.50 -0.19 6.09
N THR A 139 3.74 0.11 5.76
CA THR A 139 4.49 1.27 6.27
C THR A 139 4.34 2.45 5.32
N GLY A 140 4.51 3.67 5.84
CA GLY A 140 4.64 4.89 5.08
C GLY A 140 5.60 5.85 5.76
N HIS A 141 6.31 6.64 4.97
CA HIS A 141 7.13 7.74 5.48
C HIS A 141 7.28 8.83 4.43
N THR A 142 7.03 10.05 4.83
CA THR A 142 7.47 11.26 4.14
C THR A 142 7.89 12.26 5.20
N GLN A 143 8.68 13.26 4.84
CA GLN A 143 9.06 14.30 5.80
C GLN A 143 7.85 15.05 6.37
N ALA A 144 6.80 15.22 5.55
CA ALA A 144 5.57 15.90 5.97
C ALA A 144 4.66 15.02 6.85
N ALA A 145 4.60 13.72 6.61
CA ALA A 145 3.70 12.79 7.30
C ALA A 145 4.33 12.11 8.52
N GLY A 146 5.66 12.16 8.68
CA GLY A 146 6.37 11.35 9.67
C GLY A 146 6.30 9.85 9.35
N TYR A 147 6.60 9.02 10.33
CA TYR A 147 6.50 7.57 10.20
C TYR A 147 5.06 7.10 10.44
N CYS A 148 4.57 6.27 9.54
CA CYS A 148 3.24 5.72 9.59
C CYS A 148 3.29 4.19 9.44
N LEU A 149 2.42 3.49 10.18
CA LEU A 149 2.29 2.04 10.10
C LEU A 149 0.83 1.63 10.31
N ILE A 150 0.33 0.81 9.41
CA ILE A 150 -0.81 -0.06 9.65
C ILE A 150 -0.23 -1.46 9.86
N ALA A 151 -0.47 -2.06 11.02
CA ALA A 151 -0.10 -3.43 11.32
C ALA A 151 -1.34 -4.29 11.56
N SER A 152 -1.27 -5.56 11.20
CA SER A 152 -2.28 -6.55 11.54
C SER A 152 -1.65 -7.83 12.05
N ALA A 153 -2.35 -8.49 12.95
CA ALA A 153 -1.92 -9.74 13.54
C ALA A 153 -3.11 -10.68 13.79
N ARG A 154 -2.84 -11.99 13.80
CA ARG A 154 -3.77 -13.02 14.28
C ARG A 154 -3.28 -13.54 15.62
N ARG A 155 -4.08 -13.37 16.64
CA ARG A 155 -3.72 -13.82 18.00
C ARG A 155 -4.78 -14.71 18.58
N LEU A 156 -4.33 -15.74 19.28
CA LEU A 156 -5.21 -16.61 20.06
C LEU A 156 -5.62 -15.90 21.36
N ASN A 157 -6.91 -15.94 21.66
CA ASN A 157 -7.46 -15.59 22.96
C ASN A 157 -8.24 -16.82 23.48
N GLY A 158 -7.58 -17.67 24.23
CA GLY A 158 -8.04 -19.02 24.52
C GLY A 158 -8.06 -19.86 23.23
N SER A 159 -9.20 -20.47 22.91
CA SER A 159 -9.40 -21.23 21.66
C SER A 159 -9.83 -20.39 20.46
N ASN A 160 -10.07 -19.09 20.64
CA ASN A 160 -10.59 -18.22 19.59
C ASN A 160 -9.46 -17.40 18.95
N GLU A 161 -9.34 -17.45 17.63
CA GLU A 161 -8.48 -16.55 16.89
C GLU A 161 -9.12 -15.16 16.78
N ARG A 162 -8.34 -14.11 17.06
CA ARG A 162 -8.73 -12.73 16.90
C ARG A 162 -7.82 -12.02 15.92
N ARG A 163 -8.42 -11.27 15.00
CA ARG A 163 -7.74 -10.30 14.14
C ARG A 163 -7.57 -8.99 14.91
N LEU A 164 -6.34 -8.51 14.96
CA LEU A 164 -5.99 -7.21 15.52
C LEU A 164 -5.48 -6.30 14.40
N ILE A 165 -5.87 -5.03 14.43
CA ILE A 165 -5.37 -4.00 13.53
C ILE A 165 -4.93 -2.82 14.38
N SER A 166 -3.71 -2.33 14.14
CA SER A 166 -3.15 -1.14 14.75
C SER A 166 -2.80 -0.12 13.68
N VAL A 167 -3.14 1.14 13.91
CA VAL A 167 -2.80 2.25 13.00
C VAL A 167 -2.09 3.33 13.79
N VAL A 168 -0.87 3.65 13.39
CA VAL A 168 -0.04 4.71 13.96
C VAL A 168 0.33 5.66 12.84
N LEU A 169 0.13 6.95 13.05
CA LEU A 169 0.38 8.01 12.08
C LEU A 169 1.19 9.14 12.72
N GLY A 170 2.11 9.74 11.96
CA GLY A 170 2.77 10.98 12.35
C GLY A 170 3.72 10.86 13.55
N THR A 171 4.51 9.80 13.61
CA THR A 171 5.50 9.60 14.69
C THR A 171 6.92 9.92 14.26
#